data_bd57961b8a76d1b63accfa847c79c1a4
#
_entry.id   bd57961b8a76d1b63accfa847c79c1a4
#
_cell.length_a   1.000
_cell.length_b   1.000
_cell.length_c   1.000
_cell.angle_alpha   90.00
_cell.angle_beta   90.00
_cell.angle_gamma   90.00
#
_symmetry.space_group_name_H-M   'P 1'
#
loop_
_entity.id
_entity.type
_entity.pdbx_description
1 polymer ?
#
loop_
_entity_poly.entity_id
_entity_poly.type
_entity_poly.pdbx_seq_one_letter_code
_entity_poly.pdbx_strand_id
1 'polypeptide(L)'
;MKIPRRSVIKSAAATTLVVTGLTAPTASQAQAPKKTANPKFRIKKGRIKQSIMGWTFNPMPTAELAKLCSEVGLVAMEGINRKHYPLVKELGMDVSLVGSHGFKKGPVDPKNHDECVAKMTEAIELCADAGYKRVITFTGMKAEGIDADVAEQNCLDCWKKVVPLAEKKKITLCLEHLNSRD
;
A
#
# COMPACT_ATOMS: atom_id res chain seq x y z
N MET A 1 7.27 -14.82 42.24
CA MET A 1 6.30 -14.03 43.03
C MET A 1 5.05 -13.88 42.12
N LYS A 2 3.98 -14.61 42.43
CA LYS A 2 2.74 -14.68 41.62
C LYS A 2 1.74 -13.69 42.21
N ILE A 3 1.21 -12.80 41.38
CA ILE A 3 0.14 -11.85 41.75
C ILE A 3 -1.21 -12.44 41.36
N PRO A 4 -2.16 -12.57 42.30
CA PRO A 4 -3.46 -13.20 42.02
C PRO A 4 -4.45 -12.20 41.38
N ARG A 5 -5.21 -12.69 40.42
CA ARG A 5 -6.34 -12.01 39.79
C ARG A 5 -7.50 -11.93 40.78
N ARG A 6 -8.00 -10.73 41.05
CA ARG A 6 -9.25 -10.53 41.80
C ARG A 6 -10.44 -10.53 40.83
N SER A 7 -11.33 -11.47 41.03
CA SER A 7 -12.69 -11.51 40.50
C SER A 7 -13.57 -10.46 41.21
N VAL A 8 -14.35 -9.71 40.44
CA VAL A 8 -15.36 -8.80 40.96
C VAL A 8 -16.73 -9.35 40.62
N ILE A 9 -17.50 -9.45 41.67
CA ILE A 9 -18.80 -10.08 41.85
C ILE A 9 -19.92 -9.28 41.17
N LYS A 10 -20.88 -10.02 40.61
CA LYS A 10 -22.16 -9.55 40.11
C LYS A 10 -23.07 -9.08 41.26
N SER A 11 -23.77 -7.97 41.09
CA SER A 11 -25.00 -7.67 41.79
C SER A 11 -26.01 -7.15 40.78
N ALA A 12 -27.11 -7.88 40.68
CA ALA A 12 -28.30 -7.49 39.95
C ALA A 12 -29.20 -6.65 40.87
N ALA A 13 -29.64 -5.50 40.37
CA ALA A 13 -30.81 -4.84 40.90
C ALA A 13 -31.62 -4.32 39.70
N ALA A 14 -32.77 -4.91 39.49
CA ALA A 14 -33.77 -4.48 38.54
C ALA A 14 -34.49 -3.24 39.10
N THR A 15 -34.42 -2.12 38.39
CA THR A 15 -35.29 -0.97 38.62
C THR A 15 -35.88 -0.55 37.26
N THR A 16 -37.17 -0.82 37.12
CA THR A 16 -37.99 -0.38 35.99
C THR A 16 -38.17 1.11 36.07
N LEU A 17 -37.54 1.87 35.15
CA LEU A 17 -37.86 3.28 34.96
C LEU A 17 -38.51 3.45 33.59
N VAL A 18 -39.76 3.87 33.62
CA VAL A 18 -40.47 4.41 32.45
C VAL A 18 -39.88 5.75 32.14
N VAL A 19 -39.19 5.88 31.02
CA VAL A 19 -38.67 7.15 30.50
C VAL A 19 -39.42 7.52 29.24
N THR A 20 -40.27 8.51 29.40
CA THR A 20 -40.91 9.31 28.33
C THR A 20 -39.89 9.81 27.34
N GLY A 21 -40.25 9.74 26.05
CA GLY A 21 -39.39 10.10 24.94
C GLY A 21 -38.83 11.54 25.00
N LEU A 22 -37.53 11.61 25.09
CA LEU A 22 -36.76 12.76 24.63
C LEU A 22 -35.90 12.30 23.44
N THR A 23 -36.29 12.72 22.27
CA THR A 23 -35.43 12.60 21.08
C THR A 23 -34.16 13.41 21.32
N ALA A 24 -33.06 12.71 21.59
CA ALA A 24 -31.75 13.35 21.60
C ALA A 24 -31.43 13.87 20.19
N PRO A 25 -30.90 15.09 20.05
CA PRO A 25 -30.45 15.57 18.75
C PRO A 25 -29.31 14.66 18.27
N THR A 26 -29.49 14.09 17.08
CA THR A 26 -28.44 13.39 16.34
C THR A 26 -27.24 14.31 16.26
N ALA A 27 -26.15 13.94 16.95
CA ALA A 27 -24.88 14.65 16.83
C ALA A 27 -24.50 14.61 15.34
N SER A 28 -24.62 15.76 14.70
CA SER A 28 -24.07 16.01 13.38
C SER A 28 -22.58 15.66 13.45
N GLN A 29 -22.17 14.60 12.75
CA GLN A 29 -20.75 14.30 12.57
C GLN A 29 -20.15 15.50 11.85
N ALA A 30 -19.49 16.35 12.61
CA ALA A 30 -18.70 17.44 12.06
C ALA A 30 -17.66 16.81 11.12
N GLN A 31 -17.87 16.98 9.82
CA GLN A 31 -16.88 16.58 8.83
C GLN A 31 -15.58 17.29 9.17
N ALA A 32 -14.51 16.52 9.38
CA ALA A 32 -13.18 17.09 9.55
C ALA A 32 -12.91 18.09 8.41
N PRO A 33 -12.32 19.25 8.70
CA PRO A 33 -12.07 20.26 7.68
C PRO A 33 -11.28 19.66 6.54
N LYS A 34 -11.78 19.79 5.30
CA LYS A 34 -11.06 19.36 4.09
C LYS A 34 -9.69 20.05 4.10
N LYS A 35 -8.63 19.29 4.25
CA LYS A 35 -7.27 19.79 4.12
C LYS A 35 -7.06 20.19 2.66
N THR A 36 -7.04 21.48 2.38
CA THR A 36 -6.63 22.01 1.08
C THR A 36 -5.11 22.20 1.07
N ALA A 37 -4.49 21.95 -0.07
CA ALA A 37 -3.07 22.31 -0.23
C ALA A 37 -2.87 23.81 0.02
N ASN A 38 -1.72 24.18 0.62
CA ASN A 38 -1.41 25.61 0.77
C ASN A 38 -1.30 26.22 -0.65
N PRO A 39 -2.20 27.14 -1.04
CA PRO A 39 -2.24 27.66 -2.40
C PRO A 39 -0.97 28.44 -2.80
N LYS A 40 -0.13 28.77 -1.82
CA LYS A 40 1.16 29.43 -2.05
C LYS A 40 2.32 28.46 -2.27
N PHE A 41 2.14 27.15 -1.98
CA PHE A 41 3.20 26.17 -2.14
C PHE A 41 2.99 25.37 -3.41
N ARG A 42 3.96 25.49 -4.34
CA ARG A 42 4.05 24.67 -5.55
C ARG A 42 5.50 24.42 -5.90
N ILE A 43 5.80 23.21 -6.37
CA ILE A 43 7.11 22.87 -6.90
C ILE A 43 7.36 23.70 -8.16
N LYS A 44 8.34 24.64 -8.10
CA LYS A 44 8.56 25.63 -9.18
C LYS A 44 9.56 25.17 -10.24
N LYS A 45 10.60 24.46 -9.83
CA LYS A 45 11.75 24.18 -10.71
C LYS A 45 11.72 22.80 -11.37
N GLY A 46 10.97 21.82 -10.83
CA GLY A 46 10.79 20.48 -11.41
C GLY A 46 12.08 19.70 -11.70
N ARG A 47 13.22 20.11 -11.13
CA ARG A 47 14.54 19.47 -11.38
C ARG A 47 14.63 18.06 -10.80
N ILE A 48 13.89 17.81 -9.73
CA ILE A 48 13.76 16.50 -9.11
C ILE A 48 12.33 16.03 -9.37
N LYS A 49 12.22 14.86 -9.99
CA LYS A 49 10.92 14.21 -10.19
C LYS A 49 10.53 13.52 -8.89
N GLN A 50 9.55 14.08 -8.18
CA GLN A 50 9.11 13.60 -6.88
C GLN A 50 7.81 12.81 -7.01
N SER A 51 7.76 11.65 -6.37
CA SER A 51 6.56 10.84 -6.17
C SER A 51 6.17 10.78 -4.69
N ILE A 52 5.01 10.22 -4.43
CA ILE A 52 4.50 10.05 -3.08
C ILE A 52 3.92 8.64 -2.91
N MET A 53 4.16 8.06 -1.73
CA MET A 53 3.58 6.79 -1.31
C MET A 53 2.18 7.02 -0.74
N GLY A 54 1.13 6.61 -1.48
CA GLY A 54 -0.25 6.99 -1.19
C GLY A 54 -0.78 6.46 0.14
N TRP A 55 -0.46 5.21 0.52
CA TRP A 55 -0.98 4.60 1.75
C TRP A 55 -0.49 5.29 3.04
N THR A 56 0.61 6.05 2.98
CA THR A 56 1.13 6.79 4.15
C THR A 56 0.22 7.96 4.57
N PHE A 57 -0.75 8.30 3.72
CA PHE A 57 -1.70 9.39 3.96
C PHE A 57 -3.07 8.90 4.43
N ASN A 58 -3.23 7.62 4.73
CA ASN A 58 -4.47 7.11 5.29
C ASN A 58 -4.83 7.89 6.59
N PRO A 59 -6.11 8.22 6.80
CA PRO A 59 -7.30 7.79 6.07
C PRO A 59 -7.74 8.71 4.91
N MET A 60 -6.88 9.61 4.40
CA MET A 60 -7.25 10.49 3.29
C MET A 60 -7.61 9.65 2.05
N PRO A 61 -8.75 9.92 1.38
CA PRO A 61 -9.11 9.22 0.15
C PRO A 61 -8.06 9.45 -0.94
N THR A 62 -7.67 8.37 -1.64
CA THR A 62 -6.64 8.43 -2.70
C THR A 62 -6.97 9.47 -3.78
N ALA A 63 -8.24 9.64 -4.14
CA ALA A 63 -8.65 10.62 -5.14
C ALA A 63 -8.45 12.07 -4.66
N GLU A 64 -8.64 12.34 -3.38
CA GLU A 64 -8.37 13.65 -2.78
C GLU A 64 -6.86 13.91 -2.73
N LEU A 65 -6.09 12.92 -2.25
CA LEU A 65 -4.65 13.00 -2.22
C LEU A 65 -4.06 13.24 -3.61
N ALA A 66 -4.54 12.55 -4.66
CA ALA A 66 -4.06 12.70 -6.02
C ALA A 66 -4.25 14.13 -6.55
N LYS A 67 -5.39 14.76 -6.27
CA LYS A 67 -5.64 16.17 -6.62
C LYS A 67 -4.66 17.10 -5.92
N LEU A 68 -4.47 16.95 -4.61
CA LEU A 68 -3.51 17.75 -3.85
C LEU A 68 -2.08 17.57 -4.37
N CYS A 69 -1.68 16.36 -4.70
CA CYS A 69 -0.36 16.07 -5.27
C CYS A 69 -0.14 16.76 -6.60
N SER A 70 -1.14 16.74 -7.49
CA SER A 70 -1.09 17.44 -8.78
C SER A 70 -1.02 18.97 -8.59
N GLU A 71 -1.81 19.54 -7.66
CA GLU A 71 -1.79 20.97 -7.34
C GLU A 71 -0.43 21.41 -6.80
N VAL A 72 0.21 20.60 -5.95
CA VAL A 72 1.57 20.85 -5.42
C VAL A 72 2.64 20.71 -6.49
N GLY A 73 2.36 19.96 -7.56
CA GLY A 73 3.27 19.74 -8.68
C GLY A 73 4.15 18.49 -8.52
N LEU A 74 3.68 17.48 -7.79
CA LEU A 74 4.27 16.15 -7.82
C LEU A 74 4.04 15.53 -9.20
N VAL A 75 4.96 14.67 -9.63
CA VAL A 75 4.91 14.08 -10.97
C VAL A 75 4.43 12.65 -10.99
N ALA A 76 4.32 12.01 -9.83
CA ALA A 76 3.88 10.62 -9.76
C ALA A 76 3.31 10.25 -8.37
N MET A 77 2.62 9.12 -8.33
CA MET A 77 2.17 8.45 -7.11
C MET A 77 2.48 6.95 -7.19
N GLU A 78 2.60 6.32 -6.03
CA GLU A 78 2.77 4.87 -5.86
C GLU A 78 2.08 4.39 -4.59
N GLY A 79 2.03 3.07 -4.34
CA GLY A 79 1.37 2.52 -3.15
C GLY A 79 -0.12 2.83 -3.08
N ILE A 80 -0.80 2.89 -4.22
CA ILE A 80 -2.23 3.14 -4.36
C ILE A 80 -2.92 1.97 -5.05
N ASN A 81 -4.23 1.82 -4.84
CA ASN A 81 -5.00 0.80 -5.54
C ASN A 81 -5.05 1.10 -7.05
N ARG A 82 -4.88 0.07 -7.88
CA ARG A 82 -4.86 0.15 -9.35
C ARG A 82 -6.10 0.85 -9.94
N LYS A 83 -7.26 0.77 -9.29
CA LYS A 83 -8.48 1.48 -9.72
C LYS A 83 -8.32 3.01 -9.82
N HIS A 84 -7.30 3.56 -9.15
CA HIS A 84 -7.00 5.00 -9.17
C HIS A 84 -5.94 5.40 -10.21
N TYR A 85 -5.32 4.45 -10.92
CA TYR A 85 -4.32 4.75 -11.94
C TYR A 85 -4.86 5.67 -13.06
N PRO A 86 -6.07 5.46 -13.59
CA PRO A 86 -6.63 6.36 -14.59
C PRO A 86 -6.74 7.80 -14.10
N LEU A 87 -7.23 8.01 -12.87
CA LEU A 87 -7.33 9.34 -12.28
C LEU A 87 -5.95 10.03 -12.12
N VAL A 88 -4.94 9.29 -11.69
CA VAL A 88 -3.57 9.82 -11.58
C VAL A 88 -3.07 10.31 -12.94
N LYS A 89 -3.33 9.53 -14.00
CA LYS A 89 -2.97 9.89 -15.38
C LYS A 89 -3.75 11.10 -15.89
N GLU A 90 -5.06 11.18 -15.64
CA GLU A 90 -5.92 12.33 -15.97
C GLU A 90 -5.43 13.63 -15.31
N LEU A 91 -4.85 13.52 -14.10
CA LEU A 91 -4.26 14.64 -13.39
C LEU A 91 -2.84 15.00 -13.87
N GLY A 92 -2.36 14.38 -14.95
CA GLY A 92 -1.05 14.64 -15.54
C GLY A 92 0.13 14.04 -14.77
N MET A 93 -0.13 13.11 -13.85
CA MET A 93 0.89 12.40 -13.07
C MET A 93 1.09 10.98 -13.60
N ASP A 94 2.21 10.37 -13.23
CA ASP A 94 2.55 8.97 -13.54
C ASP A 94 2.32 8.07 -12.33
N VAL A 95 2.30 6.74 -12.55
CA VAL A 95 2.47 5.74 -11.50
C VAL A 95 3.94 5.33 -11.50
N SER A 96 4.68 5.79 -10.50
CA SER A 96 6.13 5.59 -10.44
C SER A 96 6.53 4.13 -10.25
N LEU A 97 5.66 3.33 -9.60
CA LEU A 97 5.92 1.95 -9.26
C LEU A 97 4.61 1.17 -9.19
N VAL A 98 4.45 0.19 -10.07
CA VAL A 98 3.28 -0.69 -10.11
C VAL A 98 3.45 -1.82 -9.11
N GLY A 99 2.46 -2.04 -8.25
CA GLY A 99 2.45 -3.13 -7.28
C GLY A 99 2.29 -4.51 -7.93
N SER A 100 3.04 -5.51 -7.43
CA SER A 100 2.91 -6.91 -7.81
C SER A 100 2.37 -7.76 -6.64
N HIS A 101 3.12 -8.76 -6.18
CA HIS A 101 2.82 -9.47 -4.95
C HIS A 101 3.17 -8.62 -3.72
N GLY A 102 2.54 -8.90 -2.58
CA GLY A 102 2.85 -8.16 -1.34
C GLY A 102 4.13 -8.68 -0.68
N PHE A 103 4.65 -7.90 0.27
CA PHE A 103 5.90 -8.23 0.98
C PHE A 103 5.79 -9.43 1.93
N LYS A 104 4.59 -9.81 2.37
CA LYS A 104 4.40 -10.91 3.34
C LYS A 104 4.72 -12.28 2.76
N LYS A 105 4.22 -12.56 1.56
CA LYS A 105 4.47 -13.80 0.82
C LYS A 105 5.37 -13.46 -0.35
N GLY A 106 6.55 -14.02 -0.37
CA GLY A 106 7.52 -13.71 -1.41
C GLY A 106 8.32 -14.91 -1.87
N PRO A 107 9.19 -14.71 -2.85
CA PRO A 107 10.01 -15.74 -3.48
C PRO A 107 10.94 -16.52 -2.55
N VAL A 108 11.23 -16.00 -1.35
CA VAL A 108 12.05 -16.69 -0.34
C VAL A 108 11.51 -18.08 -0.03
N ASP A 109 10.20 -18.28 -0.05
CA ASP A 109 9.56 -19.60 0.13
C ASP A 109 9.07 -20.12 -1.23
N PRO A 110 9.61 -21.25 -1.72
CA PRO A 110 9.22 -21.84 -3.01
C PRO A 110 7.72 -22.12 -3.16
N LYS A 111 7.02 -22.33 -2.04
CA LYS A 111 5.55 -22.51 -2.04
C LYS A 111 4.80 -21.30 -2.60
N ASN A 112 5.43 -20.13 -2.57
CA ASN A 112 4.83 -18.89 -3.06
C ASN A 112 5.22 -18.58 -4.52
N HIS A 113 6.11 -19.35 -5.15
CA HIS A 113 6.66 -19.03 -6.47
C HIS A 113 5.57 -18.83 -7.53
N ASP A 114 4.62 -19.77 -7.62
CA ASP A 114 3.58 -19.70 -8.65
C ASP A 114 2.71 -18.46 -8.49
N GLU A 115 2.32 -18.12 -7.25
CA GLU A 115 1.57 -16.90 -6.95
C GLU A 115 2.40 -15.65 -7.27
N CYS A 116 3.68 -15.62 -6.87
CA CYS A 116 4.57 -14.50 -7.13
C CYS A 116 4.79 -14.28 -8.63
N VAL A 117 5.05 -15.36 -9.38
CA VAL A 117 5.23 -15.31 -10.84
C VAL A 117 3.97 -14.80 -11.52
N ALA A 118 2.80 -15.33 -11.16
CA ALA A 118 1.52 -14.89 -11.75
C ALA A 118 1.28 -13.40 -11.52
N LYS A 119 1.44 -12.92 -10.28
CA LYS A 119 1.24 -11.51 -9.92
C LYS A 119 2.28 -10.58 -10.55
N MET A 120 3.53 -10.99 -10.65
CA MET A 120 4.56 -10.20 -11.35
C MET A 120 4.27 -10.15 -12.85
N THR A 121 3.86 -11.26 -13.47
CA THR A 121 3.48 -11.31 -14.88
C THR A 121 2.33 -10.34 -15.16
N GLU A 122 1.25 -10.40 -14.37
CA GLU A 122 0.10 -9.48 -14.49
C GLU A 122 0.54 -8.01 -14.34
N ALA A 123 1.41 -7.72 -13.35
CA ALA A 123 1.90 -6.37 -13.12
C ALA A 123 2.79 -5.86 -14.27
N ILE A 124 3.62 -6.72 -14.87
CA ILE A 124 4.45 -6.39 -16.03
C ILE A 124 3.58 -6.07 -17.25
N GLU A 125 2.57 -6.90 -17.54
CA GLU A 125 1.65 -6.66 -18.65
C GLU A 125 0.89 -5.35 -18.45
N LEU A 126 0.25 -5.16 -17.29
CA LEU A 126 -0.44 -3.91 -16.95
C LEU A 126 0.49 -2.69 -17.07
N CYS A 127 1.72 -2.81 -16.59
CA CYS A 127 2.72 -1.75 -16.63
C CYS A 127 3.05 -1.36 -18.08
N ALA A 128 3.22 -2.35 -18.95
CA ALA A 128 3.52 -2.15 -20.36
C ALA A 128 2.33 -1.52 -21.10
N ASP A 129 1.12 -2.06 -20.90
CA ASP A 129 -0.09 -1.61 -21.58
C ASP A 129 -0.48 -0.18 -21.19
N ALA A 130 -0.29 0.19 -19.91
CA ALA A 130 -0.56 1.55 -19.42
C ALA A 130 0.57 2.55 -19.72
N GLY A 131 1.72 2.09 -20.23
CA GLY A 131 2.89 2.91 -20.53
C GLY A 131 3.77 3.23 -19.31
N TYR A 132 3.55 2.56 -18.17
CA TYR A 132 4.41 2.64 -16.99
C TYR A 132 5.73 1.89 -17.20
N LYS A 133 6.68 2.03 -16.28
CA LYS A 133 8.04 1.53 -16.51
C LYS A 133 8.60 0.61 -15.42
N ARG A 134 7.99 0.58 -14.25
CA ARG A 134 8.56 -0.11 -13.09
C ARG A 134 7.52 -0.91 -12.34
N VAL A 135 7.90 -2.11 -11.95
CA VAL A 135 7.12 -3.02 -11.11
C VAL A 135 7.93 -3.34 -9.86
N ILE A 136 7.32 -3.21 -8.68
CA ILE A 136 7.96 -3.57 -7.43
C ILE A 136 7.88 -5.08 -7.20
N THR A 137 8.94 -5.66 -6.66
CA THR A 137 9.00 -7.02 -6.13
C THR A 137 9.67 -7.03 -4.77
N PHE A 138 9.43 -8.06 -3.98
CA PHE A 138 9.94 -8.23 -2.63
C PHE A 138 10.56 -9.62 -2.49
N THR A 139 11.46 -9.80 -1.52
CA THR A 139 11.94 -11.14 -1.16
C THR A 139 10.86 -11.98 -0.46
N GLY A 140 10.00 -11.31 0.29
CA GLY A 140 9.10 -11.92 1.27
C GLY A 140 9.66 -11.84 2.69
N MET A 141 8.82 -12.17 3.67
CA MET A 141 9.23 -12.29 5.07
C MET A 141 10.11 -13.53 5.25
N LYS A 142 10.98 -13.50 6.26
CA LYS A 142 11.81 -14.67 6.62
C LYS A 142 10.93 -15.91 6.80
N ALA A 143 11.27 -16.97 6.10
CA ALA A 143 10.57 -18.25 6.18
C ALA A 143 11.28 -19.18 7.18
N GLU A 144 10.50 -19.83 8.02
CA GLU A 144 11.03 -20.79 9.01
C GLU A 144 11.68 -22.00 8.30
N GLY A 145 12.86 -22.39 8.78
CA GLY A 145 13.60 -23.52 8.24
C GLY A 145 14.28 -23.28 6.89
N ILE A 146 14.32 -22.04 6.41
CA ILE A 146 15.03 -21.65 5.18
C ILE A 146 16.23 -20.78 5.55
N ASP A 147 17.43 -21.28 5.27
CA ASP A 147 18.67 -20.54 5.47
C ASP A 147 18.83 -19.41 4.44
N ALA A 148 19.68 -18.43 4.75
CA ALA A 148 19.85 -17.24 3.92
C ALA A 148 20.28 -17.55 2.49
N ASP A 149 21.25 -18.46 2.32
CA ASP A 149 21.75 -18.84 0.99
C ASP A 149 20.68 -19.55 0.16
N VAL A 150 19.88 -20.41 0.82
CA VAL A 150 18.75 -21.09 0.19
C VAL A 150 17.65 -20.09 -0.18
N ALA A 151 17.38 -19.14 0.72
CA ALA A 151 16.41 -18.07 0.49
C ALA A 151 16.78 -17.19 -0.71
N GLU A 152 18.07 -16.83 -0.84
CA GLU A 152 18.59 -16.10 -1.99
C GLU A 152 18.38 -16.87 -3.29
N GLN A 153 18.77 -18.14 -3.32
CA GLN A 153 18.60 -19.01 -4.50
C GLN A 153 17.14 -19.13 -4.89
N ASN A 154 16.23 -19.33 -3.92
CA ASN A 154 14.79 -19.39 -4.17
C ASN A 154 14.27 -18.09 -4.82
N CYS A 155 14.71 -16.93 -4.32
CA CYS A 155 14.36 -15.65 -4.93
C CYS A 155 14.84 -15.56 -6.37
N LEU A 156 16.10 -15.90 -6.64
CA LEU A 156 16.66 -15.89 -7.98
C LEU A 156 15.89 -16.82 -8.93
N ASP A 157 15.55 -18.03 -8.49
CA ASP A 157 14.83 -19.00 -9.31
C ASP A 157 13.40 -18.56 -9.63
N CYS A 158 12.76 -17.83 -8.71
CA CYS A 158 11.47 -17.22 -8.96
C CYS A 158 11.57 -16.08 -9.98
N TRP A 159 12.49 -15.13 -9.78
CA TRP A 159 12.62 -13.96 -10.65
C TRP A 159 13.09 -14.32 -12.05
N LYS A 160 13.95 -15.31 -12.22
CA LYS A 160 14.37 -15.84 -13.56
C LYS A 160 13.19 -16.22 -14.44
N LYS A 161 12.04 -16.61 -13.85
CA LYS A 161 10.85 -17.00 -14.62
C LYS A 161 10.14 -15.79 -15.25
N VAL A 162 10.29 -14.58 -14.70
CA VAL A 162 9.59 -13.37 -15.16
C VAL A 162 10.50 -12.35 -15.83
N VAL A 163 11.81 -12.40 -15.59
CA VAL A 163 12.80 -11.49 -16.19
C VAL A 163 12.71 -11.45 -17.72
N PRO A 164 12.61 -12.57 -18.46
CA PRO A 164 12.53 -12.52 -19.92
C PRO A 164 11.31 -11.73 -20.43
N LEU A 165 10.18 -11.81 -19.73
CA LEU A 165 8.99 -11.03 -20.05
C LEU A 165 9.21 -9.54 -19.78
N ALA A 166 9.78 -9.22 -18.61
CA ALA A 166 10.08 -7.84 -18.23
C ALA A 166 11.04 -7.17 -19.23
N GLU A 167 12.10 -7.87 -19.66
CA GLU A 167 13.04 -7.41 -20.68
C GLU A 167 12.35 -7.19 -22.02
N LYS A 168 11.58 -8.15 -22.50
CA LYS A 168 10.80 -8.04 -23.74
C LYS A 168 9.88 -6.82 -23.74
N LYS A 169 9.22 -6.55 -22.60
CA LYS A 169 8.30 -5.41 -22.42
C LYS A 169 9.02 -4.12 -22.04
N LYS A 170 10.33 -4.12 -21.82
CA LYS A 170 11.15 -2.97 -21.36
C LYS A 170 10.65 -2.42 -20.02
N ILE A 171 10.30 -3.31 -19.10
CA ILE A 171 9.86 -3.02 -17.74
C ILE A 171 10.99 -3.36 -16.77
N THR A 172 11.25 -2.46 -15.84
CA THR A 172 12.24 -2.67 -14.77
C THR A 172 11.56 -3.31 -13.57
N LEU A 173 12.07 -4.46 -13.11
CA LEU A 173 11.71 -5.01 -11.80
C LEU A 173 12.57 -4.33 -10.74
N CYS A 174 11.91 -3.71 -9.76
CA CYS A 174 12.54 -3.01 -8.65
C CYS A 174 12.39 -3.84 -7.39
N LEU A 175 13.49 -4.36 -6.85
CA LEU A 175 13.51 -5.07 -5.59
C LEU A 175 13.47 -4.09 -4.43
N GLU A 176 12.48 -4.23 -3.55
CA GLU A 176 12.46 -3.55 -2.26
C GLU A 176 13.16 -4.40 -1.21
N HIS A 177 14.21 -3.84 -0.63
CA HIS A 177 14.93 -4.45 0.48
C HIS A 177 14.09 -4.32 1.76
N LEU A 178 13.74 -5.47 2.35
CA LEU A 178 13.12 -5.49 3.68
C LEU A 178 14.21 -5.48 4.74
N ASN A 179 13.95 -4.82 5.88
CA ASN A 179 14.88 -4.84 6.99
C ASN A 179 14.72 -6.14 7.80
N SER A 180 15.73 -6.49 8.61
CA SER A 180 15.75 -7.71 9.41
C SER A 180 15.13 -7.56 10.81
N ARG A 181 14.52 -6.41 11.12
CA ARG A 181 14.03 -6.08 12.47
C ARG A 181 12.53 -6.09 12.60
N ASP A 182 11.78 -5.99 11.52
CA ASP A 182 10.31 -5.92 11.48
C ASP A 182 9.71 -7.26 11.06
#